data_9eb1f460daf30e94c0b41e4f39259a5f
#
_entry.id   9eb1f460daf30e94c0b41e4f39259a5f
#
_cell.length_a   1.000
_cell.length_b   1.000
_cell.length_c   1.000
_cell.angle_alpha   90.00
_cell.angle_beta   90.00
_cell.angle_gamma   90.00
#
_symmetry.space_group_name_H-M   'P 1'
#
loop_
_entity.id
_entity.type
_entity.pdbx_description
1 polymer ?
#
loop_
_entity_poly.entity_id
_entity_poly.type
_entity_poly.pdbx_seq_one_letter_code
_entity_poly.pdbx_strand_id
1 'polypeptide(L)'
;MAEPVSRREFMIQGVLYGGSLWVLLNTPRPRAARAAAESTRPEVLSAAEWKTVEAVTGRIIPADHEPGAIEANCVNFIDKALAHEDAAMKPLYRAGVAALDAVAHRRFDAPFAALAAAQQDDLLSAVESGKAEGWSGGTAAPAATFFEAVRAHTIMGFLAHPKYGGNRDWAGWKVAGYPGGGHHLGGYSPEQLMGKAKIPTAWGEEV
;
A
#
# COMPACT_ATOMS: atom_id res chain seq x y z
N MET A 1 -24.63 -15.41 -3.83
CA MET A 1 -23.70 -14.81 -2.87
C MET A 1 -22.30 -15.19 -3.34
N ALA A 2 -21.49 -14.22 -3.74
CA ALA A 2 -20.10 -14.49 -4.11
C ALA A 2 -19.32 -14.79 -2.82
N GLU A 3 -18.49 -15.82 -2.82
CA GLU A 3 -17.59 -16.11 -1.70
C GLU A 3 -16.60 -14.94 -1.50
N PRO A 4 -16.24 -14.60 -0.26
CA PRO A 4 -15.25 -13.56 -0.01
C PRO A 4 -13.90 -14.01 -0.59
N VAL A 5 -13.34 -13.19 -1.49
CA VAL A 5 -12.02 -13.41 -2.09
C VAL A 5 -10.98 -13.41 -0.97
N SER A 6 -10.15 -14.44 -0.90
CA SER A 6 -9.07 -14.49 0.09
C SER A 6 -8.03 -13.41 -0.18
N ARG A 7 -7.33 -12.93 0.87
CA ARG A 7 -6.22 -11.95 0.74
C ARG A 7 -5.18 -12.39 -0.28
N ARG A 8 -4.87 -13.68 -0.32
CA ARG A 8 -3.91 -14.25 -1.27
C ARG A 8 -4.41 -14.12 -2.71
N GLU A 9 -5.68 -14.39 -2.97
CA GLU A 9 -6.30 -14.23 -4.30
C GLU A 9 -6.38 -12.76 -4.71
N PHE A 10 -6.71 -11.87 -3.76
CA PHE A 10 -6.72 -10.43 -3.98
C PHE A 10 -5.32 -9.90 -4.36
N MET A 11 -4.28 -10.33 -3.67
CA MET A 11 -2.90 -9.93 -3.98
C MET A 11 -2.40 -10.51 -5.31
N ILE A 12 -2.74 -11.76 -5.63
CA ILE A 12 -2.40 -12.37 -6.93
C ILE A 12 -3.08 -11.61 -8.08
N GLN A 13 -4.33 -11.22 -7.91
CA GLN A 13 -5.03 -10.40 -8.90
C GLN A 13 -4.41 -9.00 -9.04
N GLY A 14 -4.02 -8.37 -7.93
CA GLY A 14 -3.31 -7.08 -7.93
C GLY A 14 -1.99 -7.13 -8.71
N VAL A 15 -1.24 -8.20 -8.57
CA VAL A 15 0.01 -8.45 -9.34
C VAL A 15 -0.25 -8.64 -10.83
N LEU A 16 -1.32 -9.34 -11.19
CA LEU A 16 -1.67 -9.60 -12.60
C LEU A 16 -2.15 -8.34 -13.33
N TYR A 17 -2.85 -7.44 -12.65
CA TYR A 17 -3.34 -6.19 -13.24
C TYR A 17 -2.36 -5.02 -13.12
N GLY A 18 -1.39 -5.08 -12.20
CA GLY A 18 -0.37 -4.05 -11.96
C GLY A 18 0.99 -4.31 -12.65
N GLY A 19 1.12 -5.35 -13.42
CA GLY A 19 2.40 -5.86 -13.94
C GLY A 19 3.24 -4.87 -14.77
N SER A 20 2.64 -3.85 -15.38
CA SER A 20 3.38 -2.85 -16.15
C SER A 20 4.10 -1.81 -15.29
N LEU A 21 3.65 -1.58 -14.04
CA LEU A 21 4.29 -0.65 -13.11
C LEU A 21 5.46 -1.30 -12.35
N TRP A 22 5.43 -2.62 -12.21
CA TRP A 22 6.47 -3.39 -11.52
C TRP A 22 7.84 -3.30 -12.19
N VAL A 23 7.87 -3.21 -13.51
CA VAL A 23 9.11 -3.13 -14.31
C VAL A 23 9.85 -1.80 -14.09
N LEU A 24 9.14 -0.68 -13.88
CA LEU A 24 9.73 0.65 -13.65
C LEU A 24 10.37 0.80 -12.26
N LEU A 25 9.91 0.05 -11.26
CA LEU A 25 10.42 0.10 -9.89
C LEU A 25 11.68 -0.76 -9.66
N ASN A 26 12.03 -1.64 -10.61
CA ASN A 26 13.17 -2.55 -10.47
C ASN A 26 14.47 -2.11 -11.15
N THR A 27 14.58 -0.88 -11.64
CA THR A 27 15.87 -0.37 -12.16
C THR A 27 16.81 -0.03 -11.00
N PRO A 28 18.04 -0.56 -10.96
CA PRO A 28 18.94 -0.36 -9.85
C PRO A 28 19.50 1.07 -9.84
N ARG A 29 19.10 1.88 -8.86
CA ARG A 29 19.75 3.14 -8.49
C ARG A 29 20.41 2.97 -7.12
N PRO A 30 21.73 2.76 -7.04
CA PRO A 30 22.36 2.16 -5.86
C PRO A 30 22.61 3.09 -4.66
N ARG A 31 22.31 4.39 -4.70
CA ARG A 31 22.71 5.32 -3.63
C ARG A 31 21.58 5.97 -2.83
N ALA A 32 20.41 6.15 -3.40
CA ALA A 32 19.25 6.73 -2.71
C ALA A 32 18.53 5.70 -1.83
N ALA A 33 18.64 4.42 -2.14
CA ALA A 33 17.88 3.33 -1.52
C ALA A 33 18.22 3.08 -0.04
N ARG A 34 19.44 3.40 0.41
CA ARG A 34 19.86 3.14 1.80
C ARG A 34 19.39 4.21 2.78
N ALA A 35 19.29 5.46 2.32
CA ALA A 35 18.78 6.57 3.14
C ALA A 35 17.24 6.56 3.28
N ALA A 36 16.55 5.97 2.31
CA ALA A 36 15.08 5.90 2.30
C ALA A 36 14.49 4.96 3.35
N ALA A 37 15.23 3.93 3.77
CA ALA A 37 14.77 2.97 4.78
C ALA A 37 14.81 3.50 6.22
N GLU A 38 15.54 4.60 6.49
CA GLU A 38 15.81 5.06 7.85
C GLU A 38 15.00 6.30 8.29
N SER A 39 14.33 7.00 7.37
CA SER A 39 13.55 8.20 7.72
C SER A 39 12.09 7.84 7.99
N THR A 40 11.69 7.90 9.25
CA THR A 40 10.28 7.85 9.68
C THR A 40 9.61 9.24 9.64
N ARG A 41 10.35 10.27 9.20
CA ARG A 41 9.81 11.63 9.10
C ARG A 41 9.15 11.81 7.73
N PRO A 42 7.88 12.26 7.70
CA PRO A 42 7.19 12.55 6.45
C PRO A 42 7.94 13.59 5.62
N GLU A 43 8.03 13.38 4.32
CA GLU A 43 8.66 14.29 3.35
C GLU A 43 7.64 15.20 2.67
N VAL A 44 6.42 14.70 2.46
CA VAL A 44 5.34 15.38 1.72
C VAL A 44 4.07 15.52 2.55
N LEU A 45 3.65 14.44 3.21
CA LEU A 45 2.43 14.42 3.99
C LEU A 45 2.61 15.19 5.30
N SER A 46 1.67 16.05 5.65
CA SER A 46 1.58 16.59 7.01
C SER A 46 1.27 15.47 8.00
N ALA A 47 1.47 15.71 9.31
CA ALA A 47 1.16 14.73 10.34
C ALA A 47 -0.32 14.31 10.37
N ALA A 48 -1.24 15.17 9.98
CA ALA A 48 -2.65 14.86 9.86
C ALA A 48 -2.93 13.99 8.63
N GLU A 49 -2.42 14.40 7.46
CA GLU A 49 -2.55 13.62 6.22
C GLU A 49 -1.95 12.22 6.37
N TRP A 50 -0.79 12.12 7.03
CA TRP A 50 -0.16 10.83 7.33
C TRP A 50 -1.11 9.90 8.08
N LYS A 51 -1.73 10.38 9.16
CA LYS A 51 -2.67 9.58 9.96
C LYS A 51 -3.87 9.12 9.14
N THR A 52 -4.42 10.00 8.31
CA THR A 52 -5.56 9.66 7.46
C THR A 52 -5.16 8.64 6.40
N VAL A 53 -4.03 8.82 5.71
CA VAL A 53 -3.52 7.85 4.72
C VAL A 53 -3.18 6.51 5.38
N GLU A 54 -2.52 6.52 6.54
CA GLU A 54 -2.22 5.31 7.31
C GLU A 54 -3.49 4.54 7.69
N ALA A 55 -4.52 5.24 8.16
CA ALA A 55 -5.80 4.62 8.47
C ALA A 55 -6.47 4.02 7.21
N VAL A 56 -6.43 4.72 6.07
CA VAL A 56 -6.93 4.19 4.79
C VAL A 56 -6.18 2.93 4.38
N THR A 57 -4.84 2.96 4.40
CA THR A 57 -4.03 1.77 4.05
C THR A 57 -4.34 0.59 4.96
N GLY A 58 -4.54 0.83 6.26
CA GLY A 58 -4.91 -0.19 7.25
C GLY A 58 -6.30 -0.79 7.03
N ARG A 59 -7.21 -0.09 6.33
CA ARG A 59 -8.51 -0.67 5.92
C ARG A 59 -8.42 -1.44 4.61
N ILE A 60 -7.51 -1.05 3.71
CA ILE A 60 -7.28 -1.74 2.44
C ILE A 60 -6.60 -3.10 2.67
N ILE A 61 -5.55 -3.15 3.50
CA ILE A 61 -4.89 -4.41 3.92
C ILE A 61 -4.85 -4.41 5.45
N PRO A 62 -5.95 -4.83 6.11
CA PRO A 62 -6.01 -4.88 7.56
C PRO A 62 -5.13 -6.00 8.12
N ALA A 63 -4.59 -5.83 9.33
CA ALA A 63 -3.95 -6.91 10.06
C ALA A 63 -4.99 -7.89 10.64
N ASP A 64 -4.64 -9.17 10.67
CA ASP A 64 -5.37 -10.22 11.40
C ASP A 64 -4.36 -11.13 12.13
N HIS A 65 -4.27 -12.42 11.78
CA HIS A 65 -3.18 -13.30 12.23
C HIS A 65 -1.87 -13.03 11.48
N GLU A 66 -1.93 -12.24 10.41
CA GLU A 66 -0.80 -11.79 9.60
C GLU A 66 -0.71 -10.25 9.62
N PRO A 67 0.48 -9.66 9.39
CA PRO A 67 0.64 -8.22 9.35
C PRO A 67 -0.13 -7.60 8.19
N GLY A 68 -0.66 -6.39 8.41
CA GLY A 68 -1.33 -5.57 7.41
C GLY A 68 -0.45 -4.42 6.89
N ALA A 69 -1.11 -3.44 6.24
CA ALA A 69 -0.43 -2.30 5.64
C ALA A 69 0.23 -1.36 6.67
N ILE A 70 -0.32 -1.28 7.88
CA ILE A 70 0.26 -0.44 8.96
C ILE A 70 1.58 -1.05 9.41
N GLU A 71 1.61 -2.35 9.71
CA GLU A 71 2.82 -3.07 10.12
C GLU A 71 3.89 -3.04 9.02
N ALA A 72 3.45 -3.19 7.77
CA ALA A 72 4.32 -3.08 6.59
C ALA A 72 4.77 -1.64 6.29
N ASN A 73 4.27 -0.62 7.02
CA ASN A 73 4.62 0.79 6.84
C ASN A 73 4.30 1.33 5.43
N CYS A 74 3.16 0.93 4.86
CA CYS A 74 2.77 1.34 3.51
C CYS A 74 2.61 2.85 3.36
N VAL A 75 2.20 3.57 4.40
CA VAL A 75 2.11 5.03 4.38
C VAL A 75 3.46 5.71 4.09
N ASN A 76 4.56 5.17 4.62
CA ASN A 76 5.89 5.69 4.34
C ASN A 76 6.33 5.43 2.89
N PHE A 77 5.93 4.31 2.30
CA PHE A 77 6.11 4.10 0.86
C PHE A 77 5.37 5.16 0.05
N ILE A 78 4.11 5.44 0.40
CA ILE A 78 3.28 6.44 -0.27
C ILE A 78 3.92 7.83 -0.17
N ASP A 79 4.34 8.23 1.02
CA ASP A 79 4.98 9.54 1.23
C ASP A 79 6.25 9.72 0.38
N LYS A 80 7.08 8.67 0.31
CA LYS A 80 8.28 8.66 -0.53
C LYS A 80 7.96 8.65 -2.02
N ALA A 81 6.98 7.86 -2.46
CA ALA A 81 6.53 7.86 -3.85
C ALA A 81 6.06 9.27 -4.26
N LEU A 82 5.27 9.91 -3.41
CA LEU A 82 4.82 11.28 -3.61
C LEU A 82 5.98 12.29 -3.58
N ALA A 83 7.05 12.04 -2.83
CA ALA A 83 8.23 12.91 -2.83
C ALA A 83 8.98 12.85 -4.16
N HIS A 84 9.00 11.70 -4.83
CA HIS A 84 9.86 11.37 -5.94
C HIS A 84 9.09 10.99 -7.21
N GLU A 85 8.87 9.70 -7.46
CA GLU A 85 8.37 9.15 -8.71
C GLU A 85 6.95 9.61 -9.05
N ASP A 86 6.09 9.72 -8.04
CA ASP A 86 4.66 10.06 -8.19
C ASP A 86 4.35 11.49 -7.69
N ALA A 87 5.33 12.41 -7.79
CA ALA A 87 5.18 13.78 -7.35
C ALA A 87 3.99 14.51 -8.01
N ALA A 88 3.61 14.12 -9.21
CA ALA A 88 2.44 14.63 -9.92
C ALA A 88 1.10 14.29 -9.22
N MET A 89 1.08 13.28 -8.36
CA MET A 89 -0.12 12.86 -7.62
C MET A 89 -0.34 13.63 -6.31
N LYS A 90 0.59 14.49 -5.88
CA LYS A 90 0.43 15.33 -4.67
C LYS A 90 -0.90 16.09 -4.59
N PRO A 91 -1.35 16.77 -5.67
CA PRO A 91 -2.64 17.47 -5.62
C PRO A 91 -3.82 16.52 -5.38
N LEU A 92 -3.81 15.33 -6.01
CA LEU A 92 -4.83 14.31 -5.82
C LEU A 92 -4.89 13.86 -4.36
N TYR A 93 -3.74 13.57 -3.75
CA TYR A 93 -3.67 13.15 -2.35
C TYR A 93 -4.13 14.24 -1.39
N ARG A 94 -3.65 15.48 -1.54
CA ARG A 94 -4.06 16.60 -0.68
C ARG A 94 -5.56 16.87 -0.74
N ALA A 95 -6.11 16.98 -1.95
CA ALA A 95 -7.53 17.23 -2.14
C ALA A 95 -8.39 16.02 -1.68
N GLY A 96 -7.94 14.80 -1.95
CA GLY A 96 -8.64 13.58 -1.57
C GLY A 96 -8.68 13.35 -0.06
N VAL A 97 -7.56 13.51 0.63
CA VAL A 97 -7.48 13.41 2.10
C VAL A 97 -8.36 14.49 2.75
N ALA A 98 -8.26 15.73 2.29
CA ALA A 98 -9.10 16.81 2.81
C ALA A 98 -10.60 16.54 2.59
N ALA A 99 -10.98 16.01 1.43
CA ALA A 99 -12.36 15.66 1.13
C ALA A 99 -12.84 14.49 1.99
N LEU A 100 -12.02 13.46 2.21
CA LEU A 100 -12.34 12.32 3.07
C LEU A 100 -12.58 12.75 4.52
N ASP A 101 -11.67 13.56 5.08
CA ASP A 101 -11.83 14.11 6.44
C ASP A 101 -13.05 15.02 6.54
N ALA A 102 -13.35 15.82 5.51
CA ALA A 102 -14.56 16.66 5.51
C ALA A 102 -15.86 15.82 5.50
N VAL A 103 -15.89 14.69 4.79
CA VAL A 103 -17.03 13.77 4.83
C VAL A 103 -17.14 13.10 6.20
N ALA A 104 -16.00 12.66 6.77
CA ALA A 104 -15.93 12.05 8.09
C ALA A 104 -16.47 12.99 9.19
N HIS A 105 -16.01 14.23 9.19
CA HIS A 105 -16.50 15.25 10.15
C HIS A 105 -18.00 15.52 10.01
N ARG A 106 -18.52 15.61 8.79
CA ARG A 106 -19.98 15.84 8.60
C ARG A 106 -20.83 14.69 9.10
N ARG A 107 -20.37 13.44 8.93
CA ARG A 107 -21.17 12.26 9.30
C ARG A 107 -20.98 11.84 10.75
N PHE A 108 -19.81 12.05 11.31
CA PHE A 108 -19.41 11.45 12.60
C PHE A 108 -18.76 12.44 13.56
N ASP A 109 -18.64 13.71 13.19
CA ASP A 109 -18.00 14.77 13.99
C ASP A 109 -16.54 14.46 14.40
N ALA A 110 -15.82 13.70 13.58
CA ALA A 110 -14.44 13.29 13.81
C ALA A 110 -13.66 13.14 12.50
N PRO A 111 -12.33 13.30 12.50
CA PRO A 111 -11.50 13.02 11.33
C PRO A 111 -11.54 11.52 11.02
N PHE A 112 -11.33 11.15 9.77
CA PHE A 112 -11.39 9.75 9.29
C PHE A 112 -10.54 8.79 10.13
N ALA A 113 -9.31 9.19 10.47
CA ALA A 113 -8.38 8.36 11.25
C ALA A 113 -8.88 8.05 12.68
N ALA A 114 -9.80 8.84 13.22
CA ALA A 114 -10.36 8.64 14.56
C ALA A 114 -11.66 7.81 14.56
N LEU A 115 -12.19 7.47 13.41
CA LEU A 115 -13.43 6.69 13.29
C LEU A 115 -13.22 5.22 13.68
N ALA A 116 -14.29 4.57 14.12
CA ALA A 116 -14.30 3.12 14.28
C ALA A 116 -14.15 2.41 12.92
N ALA A 117 -13.56 1.22 12.91
CA ALA A 117 -13.26 0.47 11.70
C ALA A 117 -14.46 0.31 10.76
N ALA A 118 -15.65 -0.02 11.30
CA ALA A 118 -16.87 -0.14 10.51
C ALA A 118 -17.30 1.16 9.84
N GLN A 119 -17.08 2.30 10.51
CA GLN A 119 -17.39 3.63 9.96
C GLN A 119 -16.39 4.00 8.84
N GLN A 120 -15.11 3.65 9.03
CA GLN A 120 -14.08 3.81 7.99
C GLN A 120 -14.42 2.98 6.75
N ASP A 121 -14.80 1.71 6.93
CA ASP A 121 -15.17 0.82 5.82
C ASP A 121 -16.39 1.33 5.04
N ASP A 122 -17.42 1.80 5.73
CA ASP A 122 -18.62 2.38 5.11
C ASP A 122 -18.27 3.62 4.29
N LEU A 123 -17.44 4.52 4.83
CA LEU A 123 -16.97 5.68 4.09
C LEU A 123 -16.12 5.31 2.88
N LEU A 124 -15.17 4.39 3.03
CA LEU A 124 -14.32 3.98 1.92
C LEU A 124 -15.11 3.30 0.81
N SER A 125 -16.11 2.50 1.14
CA SER A 125 -17.03 1.91 0.14
C SER A 125 -17.80 2.98 -0.64
N ALA A 126 -18.23 4.05 0.03
CA ALA A 126 -18.89 5.17 -0.64
C ALA A 126 -17.91 5.96 -1.53
N VAL A 127 -16.66 6.14 -1.09
CA VAL A 127 -15.59 6.81 -1.87
C VAL A 127 -15.22 5.97 -3.09
N GLU A 128 -15.00 4.67 -2.94
CA GLU A 128 -14.70 3.74 -4.01
C GLU A 128 -15.77 3.74 -5.10
N SER A 129 -17.03 3.68 -4.69
CA SER A 129 -18.16 3.72 -5.64
C SER A 129 -18.42 5.09 -6.26
N GLY A 130 -17.68 6.13 -5.85
CA GLY A 130 -17.90 7.52 -6.27
C GLY A 130 -19.18 8.14 -5.72
N LYS A 131 -19.82 7.53 -4.72
CA LYS A 131 -21.10 7.94 -4.13
C LYS A 131 -20.97 8.59 -2.76
N ALA A 132 -19.76 9.01 -2.37
CA ALA A 132 -19.52 9.69 -1.10
C ALA A 132 -20.26 11.05 -1.09
N GLU A 133 -21.37 11.12 -0.38
CA GLU A 133 -22.20 12.32 -0.30
C GLU A 133 -21.39 13.49 0.30
N GLY A 134 -21.43 14.62 -0.38
CA GLY A 134 -20.72 15.83 0.00
C GLY A 134 -19.20 15.74 -0.22
N TRP A 135 -18.72 14.86 -1.06
CA TRP A 135 -17.32 14.82 -1.48
C TRP A 135 -16.89 16.16 -2.11
N SER A 136 -15.84 16.78 -1.57
CA SER A 136 -15.38 18.12 -1.96
C SER A 136 -14.10 18.13 -2.80
N GLY A 137 -13.58 16.95 -3.19
CA GLY A 137 -12.33 16.84 -3.97
C GLY A 137 -12.41 17.41 -5.40
N GLY A 138 -13.61 17.62 -5.92
CA GLY A 138 -13.85 18.20 -7.24
C GLY A 138 -13.14 17.44 -8.35
N THR A 139 -12.67 18.19 -9.38
CA THR A 139 -11.91 17.62 -10.50
C THR A 139 -10.47 17.25 -10.12
N ALA A 140 -9.92 17.84 -9.05
CA ALA A 140 -8.57 17.55 -8.59
C ALA A 140 -8.45 16.17 -7.93
N ALA A 141 -9.53 15.72 -7.27
CA ALA A 141 -9.61 14.42 -6.62
C ALA A 141 -11.03 13.85 -6.70
N PRO A 142 -11.46 13.30 -7.84
CA PRO A 142 -12.69 12.51 -7.90
C PRO A 142 -12.60 11.34 -6.90
N ALA A 143 -13.67 11.04 -6.16
CA ALA A 143 -13.65 10.09 -5.05
C ALA A 143 -13.05 8.73 -5.44
N ALA A 144 -13.59 8.09 -6.47
CA ALA A 144 -13.11 6.79 -6.94
C ALA A 144 -11.66 6.84 -7.44
N THR A 145 -11.23 7.95 -8.07
CA THR A 145 -9.84 8.13 -8.53
C THR A 145 -8.87 8.23 -7.35
N PHE A 146 -9.25 8.95 -6.29
CA PHE A 146 -8.47 9.03 -5.07
C PHE A 146 -8.35 7.66 -4.39
N PHE A 147 -9.47 6.95 -4.22
CA PHE A 147 -9.46 5.62 -3.63
C PHE A 147 -8.56 4.66 -4.40
N GLU A 148 -8.70 4.60 -5.71
CA GLU A 148 -7.89 3.74 -6.58
C GLU A 148 -6.39 4.05 -6.48
N ALA A 149 -6.02 5.33 -6.40
CA ALA A 149 -4.64 5.75 -6.22
C ALA A 149 -4.07 5.26 -4.89
N VAL A 150 -4.81 5.46 -3.78
CA VAL A 150 -4.36 5.00 -2.46
C VAL A 150 -4.31 3.47 -2.41
N ARG A 151 -5.29 2.78 -3.00
CA ARG A 151 -5.32 1.32 -3.09
C ARG A 151 -4.10 0.78 -3.84
N ALA A 152 -3.82 1.32 -5.02
CA ALA A 152 -2.67 0.90 -5.82
C ALA A 152 -1.34 1.12 -5.08
N HIS A 153 -1.14 2.29 -4.48
CA HIS A 153 0.05 2.58 -3.69
C HIS A 153 0.15 1.72 -2.42
N THR A 154 -0.97 1.37 -1.78
CA THR A 154 -0.97 0.46 -0.63
C THR A 154 -0.47 -0.93 -1.03
N ILE A 155 -0.99 -1.49 -2.14
CA ILE A 155 -0.55 -2.80 -2.65
C ILE A 155 0.93 -2.75 -3.04
N MET A 156 1.36 -1.69 -3.73
CA MET A 156 2.77 -1.51 -4.07
C MET A 156 3.65 -1.42 -2.83
N GLY A 157 3.27 -0.59 -1.85
CA GLY A 157 4.01 -0.44 -0.60
C GLY A 157 4.10 -1.73 0.21
N PHE A 158 3.06 -2.58 0.14
CA PHE A 158 3.03 -3.87 0.80
C PHE A 158 3.92 -4.92 0.11
N LEU A 159 4.03 -4.89 -1.21
CA LEU A 159 4.72 -5.91 -2.01
C LEU A 159 6.06 -5.45 -2.60
N ALA A 160 6.38 -4.16 -2.57
CA ALA A 160 7.65 -3.66 -3.07
C ALA A 160 8.83 -4.10 -2.18
N HIS A 161 10.05 -3.99 -2.71
CA HIS A 161 11.23 -4.24 -1.91
C HIS A 161 11.31 -3.21 -0.76
N PRO A 162 11.65 -3.59 0.49
CA PRO A 162 11.70 -2.70 1.67
C PRO A 162 12.52 -1.43 1.49
N LYS A 163 13.52 -1.45 0.59
CA LYS A 163 14.33 -0.27 0.26
C LYS A 163 13.52 0.96 -0.20
N TYR A 164 12.27 0.76 -0.63
CA TYR A 164 11.35 1.83 -1.05
C TYR A 164 10.49 2.38 0.09
N GLY A 165 10.70 1.89 1.33
CA GLY A 165 10.09 2.44 2.53
C GLY A 165 8.82 1.74 3.01
N GLY A 166 8.24 0.84 2.22
CA GLY A 166 7.16 -0.07 2.61
C GLY A 166 7.68 -1.48 2.92
N ASN A 167 6.77 -2.46 2.97
CA ASN A 167 7.08 -3.87 3.18
C ASN A 167 8.09 -4.11 4.31
N ARG A 168 7.92 -3.36 5.42
CA ARG A 168 8.81 -3.42 6.59
C ARG A 168 8.93 -4.87 7.06
N ASP A 169 10.14 -5.29 7.37
CA ASP A 169 10.46 -6.64 7.84
C ASP A 169 9.99 -7.76 6.89
N TRP A 170 9.86 -7.41 5.60
CA TRP A 170 9.38 -8.31 4.54
C TRP A 170 7.95 -8.80 4.77
N ALA A 171 7.14 -8.05 5.51
CA ALA A 171 5.80 -8.43 5.94
C ALA A 171 4.93 -8.89 4.76
N GLY A 172 4.84 -8.09 3.70
CA GLY A 172 4.04 -8.42 2.53
C GLY A 172 4.57 -9.62 1.75
N TRP A 173 5.90 -9.79 1.66
CA TRP A 173 6.49 -10.96 1.00
C TRP A 173 6.25 -12.24 1.79
N LYS A 174 6.33 -12.18 3.12
CA LYS A 174 6.01 -13.33 4.00
C LYS A 174 4.55 -13.75 3.85
N VAL A 175 3.63 -12.79 3.90
CA VAL A 175 2.19 -13.03 3.70
C VAL A 175 1.90 -13.58 2.30
N ALA A 176 2.57 -13.07 1.26
CA ALA A 176 2.41 -13.57 -0.11
C ALA A 176 3.09 -14.92 -0.36
N GLY A 177 3.92 -15.41 0.57
CA GLY A 177 4.76 -16.58 0.36
C GLY A 177 5.85 -16.36 -0.68
N TYR A 178 6.29 -15.10 -0.88
CA TYR A 178 7.35 -14.77 -1.84
C TYR A 178 8.69 -14.71 -1.12
N PRO A 179 9.63 -15.64 -1.41
CA PRO A 179 10.89 -15.75 -0.68
C PRO A 179 11.87 -14.62 -0.98
N GLY A 180 11.65 -13.83 -2.02
CA GLY A 180 12.61 -12.81 -2.46
C GLY A 180 13.86 -13.42 -3.10
N GLY A 181 14.74 -12.60 -3.65
CA GLY A 181 16.10 -12.98 -3.97
C GLY A 181 16.35 -13.87 -5.21
N GLY A 182 15.41 -14.66 -5.67
CA GLY A 182 15.60 -15.57 -6.80
C GLY A 182 16.12 -14.91 -8.08
N HIS A 183 15.69 -13.71 -8.35
CA HIS A 183 16.13 -12.96 -9.55
C HIS A 183 17.61 -12.55 -9.52
N HIS A 184 18.17 -12.34 -8.33
CA HIS A 184 19.58 -11.94 -8.19
C HIS A 184 20.56 -13.12 -8.19
N LEU A 185 20.04 -14.35 -8.04
CA LEU A 185 20.81 -15.58 -7.94
C LEU A 185 20.66 -16.47 -9.20
N GLY A 186 20.14 -15.94 -10.30
CA GLY A 186 19.94 -16.71 -11.54
C GLY A 186 18.64 -17.52 -11.60
N GLY A 187 17.70 -17.23 -10.70
CA GLY A 187 16.41 -17.92 -10.62
C GLY A 187 16.38 -19.04 -9.59
N TYR A 188 15.30 -19.80 -9.57
CA TYR A 188 15.15 -21.00 -8.74
C TYR A 188 15.54 -22.24 -9.50
N SER A 189 16.20 -23.20 -8.83
CA SER A 189 16.52 -24.50 -9.44
C SER A 189 15.21 -25.30 -9.69
N PRO A 190 15.25 -26.26 -10.64
CA PRO A 190 14.10 -27.16 -10.84
C PRO A 190 13.67 -27.89 -9.56
N GLU A 191 14.61 -28.24 -8.68
CA GLU A 191 14.34 -28.91 -7.42
C GLU A 191 13.63 -27.99 -6.43
N GLN A 192 14.03 -26.71 -6.37
CA GLN A 192 13.35 -25.68 -5.57
C GLN A 192 11.93 -25.42 -6.07
N LEU A 193 11.75 -25.32 -7.39
CA LEU A 193 10.43 -25.13 -8.00
C LEU A 193 9.48 -26.32 -7.77
N MET A 194 10.05 -27.52 -7.64
CA MET A 194 9.30 -28.75 -7.32
C MET A 194 9.12 -28.99 -5.82
N GLY A 195 9.59 -28.07 -4.95
CA GLY A 195 9.53 -28.24 -3.49
C GLY A 195 10.44 -29.35 -2.95
N LYS A 196 11.46 -29.79 -3.72
CA LYS A 196 12.41 -30.84 -3.31
C LYS A 196 13.67 -30.26 -2.65
N ALA A 197 13.91 -28.98 -2.79
CA ALA A 197 14.99 -28.26 -2.14
C ALA A 197 14.45 -26.95 -1.53
N LYS A 198 15.04 -26.54 -0.43
CA LYS A 198 14.68 -25.31 0.25
C LYS A 198 15.09 -24.07 -0.53
N ILE A 199 14.34 -23.00 -0.36
CA ILE A 199 14.58 -21.71 -1.01
C ILE A 199 15.09 -20.73 0.06
N PRO A 200 16.29 -20.13 -0.11
CA PRO A 200 16.75 -19.07 0.79
C PRO A 200 15.88 -17.82 0.61
N THR A 201 15.43 -17.26 1.72
CA THR A 201 14.62 -16.05 1.72
C THR A 201 15.47 -14.78 1.77
N ALA A 202 14.85 -13.65 1.37
CA ALA A 202 15.50 -12.35 1.45
C ALA A 202 15.77 -11.90 2.91
N TRP A 203 15.13 -12.52 3.89
CA TRP A 203 15.29 -12.24 5.33
C TRP A 203 16.16 -13.28 6.06
N GLY A 204 16.82 -14.18 5.33
CA GLY A 204 17.83 -15.09 5.87
C GLY A 204 17.31 -16.42 6.42
N GLU A 205 16.05 -16.74 6.18
CA GLU A 205 15.46 -18.05 6.48
C GLU A 205 15.45 -18.94 5.23
N GLU A 206 15.14 -20.22 5.39
CA GLU A 206 14.90 -21.17 4.31
C GLU A 206 13.47 -21.70 4.38
N VAL A 207 12.74 -21.63 3.27
CA VAL A 207 11.39 -22.14 3.12
C VAL A 207 11.32 -23.31 2.14
#